data_a3b9e17b7df9b8f661f60c3b00b6db23
#
_entry.id   a3b9e17b7df9b8f661f60c3b00b6db23
#
_cell.length_a   1.000
_cell.length_b   1.000
_cell.length_c   1.000
_cell.angle_alpha   90.00
_cell.angle_beta   90.00
_cell.angle_gamma   90.00
#
_symmetry.space_group_name_H-M   'P 1'
#
loop_
_entity.id
_entity.type
_entity.pdbx_description
1 polymer ?
#
loop_
_entity_poly.entity_id
_entity_poly.type
_entity_poly.pdbx_seq_one_letter_code
_entity_poly.pdbx_strand_id
1 'polypeptide(L)'
;MVSTSGRKLMTEDTVRTIQEELFPLCSLITPNLGEASLLLSNPVTDIEEMKLAACELANRYHCAVLVKGGHLSGNTMCDVLYNNGRFSLFEQQKIESRNLHGTGCTLSSAIAAFAARGKGLEEAVRQAKVYISTAIYHGKDLHIGHGNGPLCHFFSGEINFVPLNSTEEVIRKFPHK
;
A
#
# COMPACT_ATOMS: atom_id res chain seq x y z
N MET A 1 -7.68 9.83 3.70
CA MET A 1 -7.07 11.17 3.77
C MET A 1 -7.09 11.84 2.41
N VAL A 2 -6.47 11.27 1.43
CA VAL A 2 -6.50 11.76 0.04
C VAL A 2 -6.89 10.61 -0.87
N SER A 3 -7.87 10.82 -1.79
CA SER A 3 -8.21 9.80 -2.77
C SER A 3 -7.05 9.59 -3.75
N THR A 4 -7.05 8.48 -4.46
CA THR A 4 -6.12 8.18 -5.56
C THR A 4 -6.12 9.27 -6.64
N SER A 5 -7.23 10.00 -6.78
CA SER A 5 -7.37 11.17 -7.68
C SER A 5 -6.92 12.50 -7.06
N GLY A 6 -6.28 12.49 -5.89
CA GLY A 6 -5.77 13.70 -5.21
C GLY A 6 -6.83 14.52 -4.46
N ARG A 7 -8.07 14.07 -4.39
CA ARG A 7 -9.13 14.80 -3.67
C ARG A 7 -8.99 14.63 -2.16
N LYS A 8 -8.94 15.74 -1.43
CA LYS A 8 -8.95 15.76 0.05
C LYS A 8 -10.29 15.22 0.53
N LEU A 9 -10.26 14.11 1.30
CA LEU A 9 -11.45 13.42 1.80
C LEU A 9 -11.77 13.74 3.26
N MET A 10 -10.85 14.39 3.98
CA MET A 10 -10.96 14.67 5.41
C MET A 10 -10.53 16.10 5.71
N THR A 11 -11.05 16.66 6.81
CA THR A 11 -10.59 17.94 7.36
C THR A 11 -9.21 17.79 8.00
N GLU A 12 -8.52 18.89 8.21
CA GLU A 12 -7.20 18.90 8.87
C GLU A 12 -7.26 18.39 10.30
N ASP A 13 -8.32 18.76 11.04
CA ASP A 13 -8.56 18.27 12.40
C ASP A 13 -8.74 16.74 12.42
N THR A 14 -9.48 16.18 11.47
CA THR A 14 -9.65 14.72 11.36
C THR A 14 -8.30 14.03 11.09
N VAL A 15 -7.50 14.59 10.20
CA VAL A 15 -6.16 14.05 9.91
C VAL A 15 -5.29 14.09 11.14
N ARG A 16 -5.30 15.21 11.88
CA ARG A 16 -4.54 15.36 13.14
C ARG A 16 -4.98 14.34 14.18
N THR A 17 -6.28 14.19 14.43
CA THR A 17 -6.82 13.19 15.38
C THR A 17 -6.38 11.76 15.01
N ILE A 18 -6.42 11.41 13.71
CA ILE A 18 -5.95 10.10 13.24
C ILE A 18 -4.46 9.91 13.54
N GLN A 19 -3.63 10.94 13.31
CA GLN A 19 -2.19 10.88 13.56
C GLN A 19 -1.86 10.75 15.06
N GLU A 20 -2.58 11.47 15.90
CA GLU A 20 -2.30 11.56 17.33
C GLU A 20 -2.90 10.39 18.12
N GLU A 21 -4.09 9.92 17.76
CA GLU A 21 -4.84 8.96 18.56
C GLU A 21 -4.94 7.57 17.93
N LEU A 22 -5.00 7.46 16.59
CA LEU A 22 -5.22 6.18 15.95
C LEU A 22 -3.91 5.52 15.48
N PHE A 23 -3.01 6.26 14.83
CA PHE A 23 -1.79 5.66 14.27
C PHE A 23 -0.89 5.00 15.33
N PRO A 24 -0.72 5.54 16.54
CA PRO A 24 0.06 4.88 17.59
C PRO A 24 -0.52 3.53 18.06
N LEU A 25 -1.78 3.26 17.75
CA LEU A 25 -2.45 1.99 18.08
C LEU A 25 -2.41 0.97 16.92
N CYS A 26 -1.93 1.38 15.75
CA CYS A 26 -1.90 0.53 14.58
C CYS A 26 -0.68 -0.41 14.59
N SER A 27 -0.86 -1.63 14.12
CA SER A 27 0.27 -2.52 13.79
C SER A 27 0.88 -2.20 12.44
N LEU A 28 0.08 -1.62 11.52
CA LEU A 28 0.47 -1.25 10.17
C LEU A 28 -0.38 -0.08 9.69
N ILE A 29 0.25 0.89 9.05
CA ILE A 29 -0.42 1.91 8.23
C ILE A 29 -0.03 1.74 6.76
N THR A 30 -0.96 2.06 5.83
CA THR A 30 -0.78 1.79 4.39
C THR A 30 -1.01 3.04 3.53
N PRO A 31 -0.22 4.13 3.70
CA PRO A 31 -0.40 5.35 2.93
C PRO A 31 -0.07 5.14 1.44
N ASN A 32 -0.77 5.84 0.54
CA ASN A 32 -0.32 6.06 -0.82
C ASN A 32 0.68 7.23 -0.88
N LEU A 33 1.28 7.50 -2.06
CA LEU A 33 2.28 8.56 -2.21
C LEU A 33 1.75 9.94 -1.77
N GLY A 34 0.51 10.29 -2.15
CA GLY A 34 -0.10 11.56 -1.75
C GLY A 34 -0.37 11.65 -0.25
N GLU A 35 -0.77 10.54 0.37
CA GLU A 35 -0.97 10.46 1.82
C GLU A 35 0.35 10.53 2.57
N ALA A 36 1.39 9.83 2.12
CA ALA A 36 2.72 9.90 2.70
C ALA A 36 3.29 11.33 2.60
N SER A 37 3.15 11.96 1.44
CA SER A 37 3.56 13.36 1.23
C SER A 37 2.83 14.32 2.18
N LEU A 38 1.53 14.14 2.37
CA LEU A 38 0.73 14.94 3.31
C LEU A 38 1.20 14.77 4.75
N LEU A 39 1.41 13.52 5.18
CA LEU A 39 1.81 13.19 6.56
C LEU A 39 3.20 13.72 6.91
N LEU A 40 4.09 13.83 5.93
CA LEU A 40 5.47 14.29 6.11
C LEU A 40 5.67 15.76 5.72
N SER A 41 4.68 16.38 5.06
CA SER A 41 4.81 17.72 4.47
C SER A 41 5.97 17.82 3.46
N ASN A 42 6.33 16.69 2.85
CA ASN A 42 7.37 16.56 1.84
C ASN A 42 6.88 15.69 0.68
N PRO A 43 7.23 16.01 -0.58
CA PRO A 43 6.90 15.15 -1.71
C PRO A 43 7.49 13.75 -1.55
N VAL A 44 6.75 12.74 -2.02
CA VAL A 44 7.21 11.34 -2.13
C VAL A 44 6.91 10.90 -3.55
N THR A 45 7.94 10.81 -4.40
CA THR A 45 7.80 10.67 -5.86
C THR A 45 8.57 9.48 -6.45
N ASP A 46 9.51 8.92 -5.71
CA ASP A 46 10.34 7.78 -6.13
C ASP A 46 10.52 6.74 -5.01
N ILE A 47 11.20 5.63 -5.33
CA ILE A 47 11.38 4.50 -4.41
C ILE A 47 12.27 4.89 -3.20
N GLU A 48 13.28 5.72 -3.39
CA GLU A 48 14.15 6.13 -2.29
C GLU A 48 13.41 7.06 -1.32
N GLU A 49 12.61 7.98 -1.85
CA GLU A 49 11.73 8.82 -1.04
C GLU A 49 10.64 7.99 -0.33
N MET A 50 10.13 6.92 -0.96
CA MET A 50 9.22 5.97 -0.31
C MET A 50 9.88 5.24 0.85
N LYS A 51 11.15 4.81 0.72
CA LYS A 51 11.90 4.19 1.81
C LYS A 51 12.08 5.16 2.98
N LEU A 52 12.51 6.39 2.69
CA LEU A 52 12.66 7.42 3.70
C LEU A 52 11.34 7.72 4.40
N ALA A 53 10.26 7.90 3.64
CA ALA A 53 8.92 8.13 4.16
C ALA A 53 8.43 6.99 5.06
N ALA A 54 8.61 5.74 4.62
CA ALA A 54 8.21 4.57 5.39
C ALA A 54 8.96 4.49 6.72
N CYS A 55 10.27 4.74 6.72
CA CYS A 55 11.11 4.75 7.91
C CYS A 55 10.71 5.89 8.88
N GLU A 56 10.54 7.11 8.37
CA GLU A 56 10.17 8.27 9.19
C GLU A 56 8.79 8.09 9.84
N LEU A 57 7.78 7.67 9.07
CA LEU A 57 6.43 7.41 9.58
C LEU A 57 6.42 6.26 10.60
N ALA A 58 7.20 5.20 10.38
CA ALA A 58 7.30 4.09 11.31
C ALA A 58 7.93 4.50 12.64
N ASN A 59 8.97 5.33 12.60
CA ASN A 59 9.59 5.87 13.81
C ASN A 59 8.64 6.84 14.55
N ARG A 60 7.88 7.65 13.80
CA ARG A 60 6.93 8.62 14.37
C ARG A 60 5.75 7.96 15.07
N TYR A 61 5.20 6.89 14.50
CA TYR A 61 3.98 6.24 14.99
C TYR A 61 4.21 4.88 15.65
N HIS A 62 5.45 4.41 15.72
CA HIS A 62 5.85 3.13 16.32
C HIS A 62 5.11 1.91 15.74
N CYS A 63 4.84 1.91 14.43
CA CYS A 63 4.15 0.84 13.71
C CYS A 63 4.85 0.52 12.40
N ALA A 64 4.53 -0.61 11.78
CA ALA A 64 4.97 -0.89 10.42
C ALA A 64 4.30 0.06 9.42
N VAL A 65 4.97 0.34 8.28
CA VAL A 65 4.46 1.23 7.24
C VAL A 65 4.64 0.61 5.87
N LEU A 66 3.53 0.51 5.12
CA LEU A 66 3.53 0.10 3.71
C LEU A 66 3.20 1.34 2.85
N VAL A 67 4.21 1.96 2.25
CA VAL A 67 4.00 3.03 1.27
C VAL A 67 3.66 2.42 -0.09
N LYS A 68 2.48 2.79 -0.64
CA LYS A 68 1.98 2.25 -1.91
C LYS A 68 2.41 3.10 -3.09
N GLY A 69 3.21 2.54 -4.00
CA GLY A 69 3.78 3.23 -5.16
C GLY A 69 3.03 3.02 -6.48
N GLY A 70 1.75 2.69 -6.45
CA GLY A 70 0.95 2.44 -7.66
C GLY A 70 0.81 3.62 -8.63
N HIS A 71 1.38 4.78 -8.31
CA HIS A 71 1.38 6.00 -9.14
C HIS A 71 2.80 6.42 -9.56
N LEU A 72 3.80 5.55 -9.35
CA LEU A 72 5.13 5.80 -9.89
C LEU A 72 5.08 5.75 -11.43
N SER A 73 5.98 6.49 -12.07
CA SER A 73 6.11 6.50 -13.54
C SER A 73 6.62 5.15 -14.04
N GLY A 74 5.99 4.60 -15.07
CA GLY A 74 6.39 3.33 -15.71
C GLY A 74 5.35 2.22 -15.62
N ASN A 75 5.74 1.03 -16.11
CA ASN A 75 4.89 -0.17 -16.17
C ASN A 75 5.04 -1.07 -14.93
N THR A 76 5.94 -0.74 -14.02
CA THR A 76 6.18 -1.48 -12.78
C THR A 76 5.65 -0.69 -11.60
N MET A 77 4.81 -1.32 -10.80
CA MET A 77 4.39 -0.80 -9.51
C MET A 77 5.28 -1.36 -8.42
N CYS A 78 5.72 -0.52 -7.50
CA CYS A 78 6.52 -0.94 -6.35
C CYS A 78 5.87 -0.40 -5.07
N ASP A 79 5.60 -1.27 -4.11
CA ASP A 79 5.22 -0.87 -2.76
C ASP A 79 6.38 -1.17 -1.81
N VAL A 80 6.60 -0.28 -0.85
CA VAL A 80 7.72 -0.36 0.11
C VAL A 80 7.17 -0.58 1.51
N LEU A 81 7.46 -1.73 2.09
CA LEU A 81 7.18 -2.04 3.50
C LEU A 81 8.43 -1.77 4.34
N TYR A 82 8.27 -1.01 5.41
CA TYR A 82 9.24 -0.92 6.48
C TYR A 82 8.67 -1.54 7.74
N ASN A 83 9.40 -2.52 8.29
CA ASN A 83 9.01 -3.21 9.50
C ASN A 83 10.24 -3.64 10.32
N ASN A 84 10.31 -3.26 11.59
CA ASN A 84 11.39 -3.65 12.51
C ASN A 84 12.80 -3.44 11.94
N GLY A 85 13.06 -2.29 11.33
CA GLY A 85 14.39 -1.95 10.78
C GLY A 85 14.72 -2.59 9.44
N ARG A 86 13.76 -3.23 8.77
CA ARG A 86 13.95 -3.88 7.46
C ARG A 86 13.01 -3.30 6.42
N PHE A 87 13.49 -3.23 5.19
CA PHE A 87 12.67 -2.93 4.01
C PHE A 87 12.37 -4.19 3.23
N SER A 88 11.11 -4.30 2.76
CA SER A 88 10.71 -5.29 1.77
C SER A 88 10.04 -4.56 0.62
N LEU A 89 10.49 -4.82 -0.61
CA LEU A 89 9.93 -4.24 -1.82
C LEU A 89 9.02 -5.25 -2.51
N PHE A 90 7.85 -4.82 -2.93
CA PHE A 90 6.87 -5.65 -3.65
C PHE A 90 6.63 -5.06 -5.02
N GLU A 91 7.34 -5.62 -6.00
CA GLU A 91 7.26 -5.19 -7.38
C GLU A 91 6.30 -6.07 -8.18
N GLN A 92 5.51 -5.45 -9.03
CA GLN A 92 4.66 -6.15 -9.99
C GLN A 92 4.40 -5.30 -11.22
N GLN A 93 4.07 -5.95 -12.33
CA GLN A 93 3.64 -5.24 -13.51
C GLN A 93 2.27 -4.60 -13.30
N LYS A 94 2.10 -3.40 -13.84
CA LYS A 94 0.84 -2.68 -13.81
C LYS A 94 -0.19 -3.42 -14.67
N ILE A 95 -1.35 -3.66 -14.09
CA ILE A 95 -2.50 -4.20 -14.83
C ILE A 95 -3.31 -3.00 -15.34
N GLU A 96 -3.40 -2.86 -16.64
CA GLU A 96 -4.21 -1.83 -17.25
C GLU A 96 -5.70 -2.11 -17.00
N SER A 97 -6.32 -1.23 -16.24
CA SER A 97 -7.74 -1.31 -15.90
C SER A 97 -8.26 0.07 -15.49
N ARG A 98 -9.50 0.37 -15.87
CA ARG A 98 -10.24 1.50 -15.31
C ARG A 98 -11.01 1.13 -14.03
N ASN A 99 -11.14 -0.17 -13.74
CA ASN A 99 -11.89 -0.72 -12.63
C ASN A 99 -11.00 -0.88 -11.40
N LEU A 100 -10.57 0.25 -10.82
CA LEU A 100 -9.64 0.30 -9.69
C LEU A 100 -10.30 0.81 -8.40
N HIS A 101 -11.63 1.03 -8.43
CA HIS A 101 -12.32 1.49 -7.24
C HIS A 101 -12.29 0.43 -6.13
N GLY A 102 -11.83 0.82 -4.95
CA GLY A 102 -11.73 -0.06 -3.80
C GLY A 102 -10.39 -0.79 -3.63
N THR A 103 -9.39 -0.57 -4.51
CA THR A 103 -8.07 -1.24 -4.40
C THR A 103 -7.40 -1.02 -3.05
N GLY A 104 -7.37 0.22 -2.55
CA GLY A 104 -6.76 0.53 -1.25
C GLY A 104 -7.44 -0.17 -0.08
N CYS A 105 -8.78 -0.12 -0.05
CA CYS A 105 -9.58 -0.77 0.99
C CYS A 105 -9.43 -2.30 0.94
N THR A 106 -9.45 -2.88 -0.27
CA THR A 106 -9.28 -4.32 -0.45
C THR A 106 -7.89 -4.78 -0.02
N LEU A 107 -6.83 -4.03 -0.39
CA LEU A 107 -5.47 -4.39 0.01
C LEU A 107 -5.32 -4.41 1.53
N SER A 108 -5.75 -3.34 2.23
CA SER A 108 -5.64 -3.27 3.69
C SER A 108 -6.46 -4.34 4.40
N SER A 109 -7.69 -4.62 3.92
CA SER A 109 -8.54 -5.67 4.48
C SER A 109 -7.95 -7.07 4.25
N ALA A 110 -7.36 -7.33 3.08
CA ALA A 110 -6.70 -8.60 2.78
C ALA A 110 -5.45 -8.79 3.65
N ILE A 111 -4.63 -7.76 3.86
CA ILE A 111 -3.49 -7.81 4.77
C ILE A 111 -3.96 -8.18 6.18
N ALA A 112 -4.99 -7.49 6.69
CA ALA A 112 -5.55 -7.77 8.01
C ALA A 112 -6.07 -9.21 8.13
N ALA A 113 -6.77 -9.71 7.10
CA ALA A 113 -7.28 -11.08 7.06
C ALA A 113 -6.15 -12.13 7.08
N PHE A 114 -5.08 -11.94 6.30
CA PHE A 114 -3.94 -12.85 6.30
C PHE A 114 -3.15 -12.80 7.61
N ALA A 115 -2.97 -11.60 8.19
CA ALA A 115 -2.35 -11.44 9.51
C ALA A 115 -3.18 -12.14 10.61
N ALA A 116 -4.50 -11.99 10.60
CA ALA A 116 -5.41 -12.68 11.52
C ALA A 116 -5.36 -14.22 11.40
N ARG A 117 -4.94 -14.74 10.23
CA ARG A 117 -4.69 -16.18 10.02
C ARG A 117 -3.29 -16.62 10.44
N GLY A 118 -2.55 -15.80 11.17
CA GLY A 118 -1.23 -16.12 11.71
C GLY A 118 -0.06 -15.94 10.74
N LYS A 119 -0.26 -15.28 9.60
CA LYS A 119 0.84 -14.94 8.69
C LYS A 119 1.68 -13.80 9.25
N GLY A 120 3.00 -13.89 9.13
CA GLY A 120 3.88 -12.75 9.38
C GLY A 120 3.54 -11.59 8.43
N LEU A 121 3.85 -10.35 8.84
CA LEU A 121 3.38 -9.15 8.15
C LEU A 121 3.82 -9.10 6.68
N GLU A 122 5.07 -9.43 6.38
CA GLU A 122 5.58 -9.45 5.00
C GLU A 122 4.82 -10.44 4.12
N GLU A 123 4.58 -11.66 4.63
CA GLU A 123 3.82 -12.68 3.92
C GLU A 123 2.34 -12.29 3.78
N ALA A 124 1.76 -11.65 4.79
CA ALA A 124 0.40 -11.11 4.71
C ALA A 124 0.28 -10.05 3.60
N VAL A 125 1.27 -9.13 3.49
CA VAL A 125 1.33 -8.15 2.40
C VAL A 125 1.49 -8.84 1.06
N ARG A 126 2.39 -9.82 0.94
CA ARG A 126 2.61 -10.59 -0.29
C ARG A 126 1.33 -11.26 -0.79
N GLN A 127 0.63 -11.99 0.08
CA GLN A 127 -0.61 -12.67 -0.27
C GLN A 127 -1.74 -11.68 -0.60
N ALA A 128 -1.83 -10.58 0.11
CA ALA A 128 -2.80 -9.53 -0.18
C ALA A 128 -2.55 -8.87 -1.54
N LYS A 129 -1.29 -8.67 -1.93
CA LYS A 129 -0.94 -8.15 -3.26
C LYS A 129 -1.29 -9.13 -4.38
N VAL A 130 -1.08 -10.41 -4.20
CA VAL A 130 -1.53 -11.43 -5.14
C VAL A 130 -3.05 -11.40 -5.27
N TYR A 131 -3.78 -11.37 -4.15
CA TYR A 131 -5.23 -11.29 -4.13
C TYR A 131 -5.76 -10.06 -4.88
N ILE A 132 -5.24 -8.86 -4.57
CA ILE A 132 -5.71 -7.62 -5.21
C ILE A 132 -5.41 -7.60 -6.72
N SER A 133 -4.26 -8.10 -7.14
CA SER A 133 -3.89 -8.18 -8.56
C SER A 133 -4.81 -9.12 -9.32
N THR A 134 -5.17 -10.25 -8.72
CA THR A 134 -6.16 -11.18 -9.27
C THR A 134 -7.53 -10.51 -9.40
N ALA A 135 -7.96 -9.77 -8.37
CA ALA A 135 -9.24 -9.05 -8.40
C ALA A 135 -9.28 -7.94 -9.47
N ILE A 136 -8.16 -7.23 -9.68
CA ILE A 136 -8.02 -6.24 -10.76
C ILE A 136 -8.08 -6.93 -12.12
N TYR A 137 -7.33 -8.02 -12.29
CA TYR A 137 -7.25 -8.74 -13.56
C TYR A 137 -8.62 -9.26 -14.00
N HIS A 138 -9.35 -9.91 -13.11
CA HIS A 138 -10.69 -10.43 -13.40
C HIS A 138 -11.75 -9.32 -13.54
N GLY A 139 -11.47 -8.14 -12.98
CA GLY A 139 -12.35 -6.98 -13.08
C GLY A 139 -12.09 -6.07 -14.28
N LYS A 140 -10.92 -6.17 -14.94
CA LYS A 140 -10.44 -5.16 -15.89
C LYS A 140 -11.38 -4.88 -17.07
N ASP A 141 -12.09 -5.92 -17.55
CA ASP A 141 -12.96 -5.86 -18.71
C ASP A 141 -14.46 -5.71 -18.34
N LEU A 142 -14.78 -5.59 -17.04
CA LEU A 142 -16.16 -5.38 -16.59
C LEU A 142 -16.62 -3.95 -16.94
N HIS A 143 -17.86 -3.86 -17.39
CA HIS A 143 -18.52 -2.59 -17.70
C HIS A 143 -19.70 -2.38 -16.75
N ILE A 144 -19.44 -1.73 -15.61
CA ILE A 144 -20.44 -1.44 -14.59
C ILE A 144 -20.47 0.07 -14.34
N GLY A 145 -21.59 0.69 -14.74
CA GLY A 145 -21.74 2.14 -14.64
C GLY A 145 -20.84 2.93 -15.59
N HIS A 146 -20.70 4.24 -15.34
CA HIS A 146 -20.01 5.18 -16.24
C HIS A 146 -18.69 5.72 -15.66
N GLY A 147 -18.38 5.43 -14.40
CA GLY A 147 -17.16 5.88 -13.71
C GLY A 147 -16.10 4.80 -13.64
N ASN A 148 -15.19 4.95 -12.66
CA ASN A 148 -14.23 3.91 -12.30
C ASN A 148 -14.98 2.71 -11.72
N GLY A 149 -14.94 1.58 -12.43
CA GLY A 149 -15.64 0.38 -12.03
C GLY A 149 -14.99 -0.34 -10.84
N PRO A 150 -15.71 -1.33 -10.26
CA PRO A 150 -15.25 -2.08 -9.11
C PRO A 150 -14.26 -3.17 -9.50
N LEU A 151 -13.54 -3.66 -8.50
CA LEU A 151 -12.80 -4.91 -8.57
C LEU A 151 -13.75 -6.11 -8.71
N CYS A 152 -13.25 -7.20 -9.29
CA CYS A 152 -13.97 -8.48 -9.26
C CYS A 152 -13.45 -9.33 -8.10
N HIS A 153 -14.28 -9.59 -7.11
CA HIS A 153 -13.96 -10.47 -5.98
C HIS A 153 -14.50 -11.90 -6.17
N PHE A 154 -15.18 -12.16 -7.27
CA PHE A 154 -15.83 -13.44 -7.59
C PHE A 154 -14.95 -14.27 -8.54
N PHE A 155 -13.72 -14.53 -8.15
CA PHE A 155 -12.86 -15.48 -8.85
C PHE A 155 -12.76 -16.76 -8.02
N SER A 156 -13.09 -17.89 -8.65
CA SER A 156 -12.88 -19.23 -8.09
C SER A 156 -11.73 -19.89 -8.82
N GLY A 157 -10.82 -20.50 -8.12
CA GLY A 157 -9.73 -21.25 -8.71
C GLY A 157 -8.37 -20.88 -8.13
N GLU A 158 -7.35 -21.55 -8.61
CA GLU A 158 -5.96 -21.28 -8.23
C GLU A 158 -5.60 -19.83 -8.57
N ILE A 159 -5.02 -19.14 -7.61
CA ILE A 159 -4.50 -17.80 -7.82
C ILE A 159 -3.22 -17.93 -8.64
N ASN A 160 -3.39 -18.17 -9.94
CA ASN A 160 -2.29 -18.23 -10.91
C ASN A 160 -1.90 -16.80 -11.31
N PHE A 161 -1.27 -16.06 -10.38
CA PHE A 161 -0.79 -14.73 -10.71
C PHE A 161 0.72 -14.62 -10.65
N VAL A 162 1.27 -13.78 -11.57
CA VAL A 162 2.68 -13.51 -11.77
C VAL A 162 3.41 -13.37 -10.43
N PRO A 163 4.52 -14.07 -10.21
CA PRO A 163 5.25 -14.02 -8.97
C PRO A 163 5.70 -12.59 -8.68
N LEU A 164 5.38 -12.13 -7.46
CA LEU A 164 5.94 -10.90 -6.91
C LEU A 164 7.42 -11.16 -6.62
N ASN A 165 8.28 -10.38 -7.25
CA ASN A 165 9.66 -10.30 -6.82
C ASN A 165 9.69 -9.46 -5.53
N SER A 166 10.16 -10.03 -4.44
CA SER A 166 10.46 -9.27 -3.22
C SER A 166 11.95 -9.31 -2.98
N THR A 167 12.52 -8.16 -2.72
CA THR A 167 13.92 -8.03 -2.32
C THR A 167 13.93 -7.55 -0.88
N GLU A 168 14.52 -8.32 0.03
CA GLU A 168 14.81 -7.86 1.39
C GLU A 168 16.08 -7.02 1.36
N GLU A 169 15.98 -5.75 1.67
CA GLU A 169 17.14 -4.89 1.96
C GLU A 169 17.29 -4.72 3.48
N VAL A 170 18.39 -5.21 4.02
CA VAL A 170 18.78 -4.95 5.42
C VAL A 170 19.45 -3.58 5.47
N ILE A 171 18.88 -2.64 6.22
CA ILE A 171 19.52 -1.35 6.44
C ILE A 171 20.79 -1.56 7.27
N ARG A 172 21.93 -1.24 6.68
CA ARG A 172 23.10 -0.86 7.48
C ARG A 172 22.73 0.46 8.14
N LYS A 173 22.69 0.45 9.49
CA LYS A 173 22.32 1.59 10.34
C LYS A 173 22.71 2.94 9.72
N PHE A 174 21.70 3.78 9.44
CA PHE A 174 21.98 5.19 9.19
C PHE A 174 22.56 5.78 10.47
N PRO A 175 23.71 6.43 10.42
CA PRO A 175 24.21 7.14 11.59
C PRO A 175 23.24 8.27 11.90
N HIS A 176 22.71 8.25 13.10
CA HIS A 176 21.99 9.39 13.65
C HIS A 176 22.93 10.61 13.61
N LYS A 177 22.53 11.63 12.84
CA LYS A 177 23.05 12.99 13.01
C LYS A 177 22.05 13.78 13.84
#